data_b005ad5adf01ce2c455203c5c54c4523
#
_entry.id   b005ad5adf01ce2c455203c5c54c4523
#
_cell.length_a   1.000
_cell.length_b   1.000
_cell.length_c   1.000
_cell.angle_alpha   90.00
_cell.angle_beta   90.00
_cell.angle_gamma   90.00
#
_symmetry.space_group_name_H-M   'P 1'
#
loop_
_entity.id
_entity.type
_entity.pdbx_description
1 polymer ?
#
loop_
_entity_poly.entity_id
_entity_poly.type
_entity_poly.pdbx_seq_one_letter_code
_entity_poly.pdbx_strand_id
1 'polypeptide(L)'
;MNRMKRLLCLGLICYFCCLSMIVYGNEKTSPFYLAELKCENLIDPLGIDNVTPHFSWKLKGDGWKGGQTYYEIQVASDSILLVQDKADLWNTGKLKSKTSVMVPYRGKTLTSRSLCYWRGGVLGAQKR
;
A
#
# COMPACT_ATOMS: atom_id res chain seq x y z
N MET A 1 -15.08 47.92 13.89
CA MET A 1 -15.45 47.36 12.59
C MET A 1 -14.64 46.13 12.18
N ASN A 2 -13.36 46.07 12.45
CA ASN A 2 -12.54 44.90 12.07
C ASN A 2 -12.77 43.60 12.88
N ARG A 3 -13.35 43.67 14.05
CA ARG A 3 -13.65 42.47 14.87
C ARG A 3 -14.86 41.67 14.35
N MET A 4 -15.87 42.30 13.79
CA MET A 4 -17.04 41.60 13.24
C MET A 4 -16.73 40.85 11.94
N LYS A 5 -15.85 41.37 11.10
CA LYS A 5 -15.44 40.65 9.89
C LYS A 5 -14.61 39.38 10.16
N ARG A 6 -13.82 39.37 11.26
CA ARG A 6 -13.09 38.16 11.70
C ARG A 6 -13.99 37.05 12.26
N LEU A 7 -15.06 37.43 12.98
CA LEU A 7 -16.02 36.46 13.52
C LEU A 7 -16.86 35.80 12.39
N LEU A 8 -17.24 36.55 11.37
CA LEU A 8 -17.98 36.02 10.21
C LEU A 8 -17.14 35.06 9.39
N CYS A 9 -15.84 35.32 9.22
CA CYS A 9 -14.93 34.37 8.55
C CYS A 9 -14.73 33.08 9.36
N LEU A 10 -14.65 33.16 10.69
CA LEU A 10 -14.53 31.99 11.56
C LEU A 10 -15.80 31.12 11.53
N GLY A 11 -16.99 31.73 11.48
CA GLY A 11 -18.25 31.02 11.36
C GLY A 11 -18.39 30.29 10.01
N LEU A 12 -17.99 30.92 8.93
CA LEU A 12 -18.00 30.32 7.59
C LEU A 12 -16.97 29.18 7.45
N ILE A 13 -15.79 29.34 8.03
CA ILE A 13 -14.75 28.29 8.02
C ILE A 13 -15.21 27.09 8.87
N CYS A 14 -15.84 27.29 10.01
CA CYS A 14 -16.40 26.22 10.83
C CYS A 14 -17.55 25.49 10.14
N TYR A 15 -18.43 26.22 9.43
CA TYR A 15 -19.55 25.62 8.69
C TYR A 15 -19.03 24.81 7.48
N PHE A 16 -18.00 25.29 6.81
CA PHE A 16 -17.37 24.56 5.69
C PHE A 16 -16.57 23.35 6.19
N CYS A 17 -15.94 23.45 7.35
CA CYS A 17 -15.24 22.33 7.98
C CYS A 17 -16.21 21.22 8.46
N CYS A 18 -17.41 21.59 8.96
CA CYS A 18 -18.44 20.61 9.32
C CYS A 18 -19.05 19.90 8.09
N LEU A 19 -19.16 20.57 6.95
CA LEU A 19 -19.64 19.95 5.72
C LEU A 19 -18.61 19.01 5.08
N SER A 20 -17.31 19.28 5.28
CA SER A 20 -16.24 18.38 4.79
C SER A 20 -16.05 17.14 5.67
N MET A 21 -16.57 17.11 6.88
CA MET A 21 -16.51 15.93 7.76
C MET A 21 -17.54 14.83 7.42
N ILE A 22 -18.47 15.08 6.50
CA ILE A 22 -19.51 14.10 6.13
C ILE A 22 -19.05 13.15 5.00
N VAL A 23 -17.85 13.34 4.44
CA VAL A 23 -17.31 12.51 3.34
C VAL A 23 -16.13 11.63 3.76
N TYR A 24 -15.95 11.37 5.06
CA TYR A 24 -15.18 10.20 5.45
C TYR A 24 -16.07 8.97 5.32
N GLY A 25 -16.23 8.54 4.09
CA GLY A 25 -16.77 7.22 3.81
C GLY A 25 -15.96 6.20 4.62
N ASN A 26 -16.66 5.31 5.33
CA ASN A 26 -16.10 4.13 5.95
C ASN A 26 -15.13 3.46 4.96
N GLU A 27 -13.85 3.73 5.06
CA GLU A 27 -12.86 2.83 4.54
C GLU A 27 -13.08 1.52 5.29
N LYS A 28 -13.69 0.56 4.63
CA LYS A 28 -13.80 -0.79 5.15
C LYS A 28 -12.37 -1.29 5.30
N THR A 29 -11.82 -1.14 6.49
CA THR A 29 -10.54 -1.71 6.85
C THR A 29 -10.63 -3.20 6.51
N SER A 30 -9.73 -3.63 5.67
CA SER A 30 -9.65 -5.04 5.30
C SER A 30 -9.45 -5.83 6.60
N PRO A 31 -10.27 -6.86 6.89
CA PRO A 31 -10.14 -7.64 8.12
C PRO A 31 -8.84 -8.45 8.20
N PHE A 32 -7.98 -8.31 7.22
CA PHE A 32 -6.69 -8.99 7.15
C PHE A 32 -5.61 -8.03 6.64
N TYR A 33 -4.38 -8.34 6.99
CA TYR A 33 -3.21 -7.56 6.63
C TYR A 33 -2.07 -8.47 6.17
N LEU A 34 -1.10 -7.88 5.48
CA LEU A 34 0.11 -8.56 5.06
C LEU A 34 1.06 -8.72 6.25
N ALA A 35 1.62 -9.89 6.36
CA ALA A 35 2.66 -10.21 7.32
C ALA A 35 3.77 -11.03 6.66
N GLU A 36 4.93 -11.10 7.31
CA GLU A 36 6.06 -11.89 6.85
C GLU A 36 6.40 -11.64 5.36
N LEU A 37 6.53 -10.35 5.01
CA LEU A 37 6.98 -9.95 3.69
C LEU A 37 8.41 -10.44 3.45
N LYS A 38 8.61 -11.18 2.37
CA LYS A 38 9.90 -11.79 2.02
C LYS A 38 10.27 -11.50 0.58
N CYS A 39 11.55 -11.28 0.35
CA CYS A 39 12.18 -11.25 -0.95
C CYS A 39 13.20 -12.38 -1.03
N GLU A 40 13.14 -13.25 -2.05
CA GLU A 40 13.94 -14.48 -2.16
C GLU A 40 13.90 -15.35 -0.88
N ASN A 41 12.71 -15.46 -0.26
CA ASN A 41 12.45 -16.16 1.01
C ASN A 41 13.16 -15.57 2.25
N LEU A 42 13.79 -14.42 2.11
CA LEU A 42 14.47 -13.71 3.21
C LEU A 42 13.70 -12.45 3.62
N ILE A 43 13.77 -12.09 4.88
CA ILE A 43 13.29 -10.83 5.42
C ILE A 43 14.43 -9.82 5.34
N ASP A 44 14.17 -8.68 4.67
CA ASP A 44 15.14 -7.59 4.49
C ASP A 44 16.54 -8.06 4.05
N PRO A 45 16.66 -8.77 2.94
CA PRO A 45 17.92 -9.35 2.52
C PRO A 45 18.96 -8.28 2.18
N LEU A 46 20.18 -8.44 2.68
CA LEU A 46 21.34 -7.56 2.43
C LEU A 46 22.15 -7.94 1.17
N GLY A 47 21.62 -8.69 0.28
CA GLY A 47 22.30 -9.07 -0.95
C GLY A 47 21.49 -10.12 -1.68
N ILE A 48 21.08 -9.77 -2.87
CA ILE A 48 20.37 -10.66 -3.77
C ILE A 48 21.10 -10.66 -5.10
N ASP A 49 21.57 -11.83 -5.52
CA ASP A 49 22.24 -11.98 -6.81
C ASP A 49 21.24 -12.11 -7.97
N ASN A 50 19.97 -12.40 -7.65
CA ASN A 50 18.92 -12.54 -8.64
C ASN A 50 18.40 -11.18 -9.10
N VAL A 51 18.55 -10.86 -10.38
CA VAL A 51 18.05 -9.60 -10.98
C VAL A 51 16.53 -9.59 -11.18
N THR A 52 15.87 -10.73 -11.04
CA THR A 52 14.42 -10.91 -11.05
C THR A 52 13.95 -11.59 -9.76
N PRO A 53 14.08 -10.93 -8.60
CA PRO A 53 13.76 -11.56 -7.34
C PRO A 53 12.28 -11.91 -7.23
N HIS A 54 11.95 -12.84 -6.33
CA HIS A 54 10.60 -13.26 -6.04
C HIS A 54 10.12 -12.71 -4.71
N PHE A 55 8.88 -12.27 -4.68
CA PHE A 55 8.22 -11.76 -3.48
C PHE A 55 7.24 -12.79 -2.93
N SER A 56 7.19 -12.88 -1.60
CA SER A 56 6.24 -13.72 -0.89
C SER A 56 5.72 -13.00 0.35
N TRP A 57 4.49 -13.30 0.76
CA TRP A 57 3.88 -12.76 1.96
C TRP A 57 2.88 -13.73 2.55
N LYS A 58 2.54 -13.53 3.82
CA LYS A 58 1.43 -14.21 4.49
C LYS A 58 0.28 -13.24 4.74
N LEU A 59 -0.91 -13.77 4.76
CA LEU A 59 -2.12 -13.07 5.19
C LEU A 59 -2.38 -13.40 6.64
N LYS A 60 -2.59 -12.39 7.49
CA LYS A 60 -3.01 -12.53 8.88
C LYS A 60 -4.26 -11.68 9.12
N GLY A 61 -5.16 -12.17 9.98
CA GLY A 61 -6.37 -11.48 10.38
C GLY A 61 -7.34 -12.42 11.06
N ASP A 62 -8.16 -11.87 11.95
CA ASP A 62 -9.11 -12.64 12.74
C ASP A 62 -10.39 -12.93 11.96
N GLY A 63 -10.81 -14.20 11.97
CA GLY A 63 -12.09 -14.63 11.40
C GLY A 63 -12.17 -14.69 9.87
N TRP A 64 -11.05 -14.48 9.17
CA TRP A 64 -11.03 -14.47 7.71
C TRP A 64 -10.92 -15.89 7.11
N LYS A 65 -11.95 -16.30 6.36
CA LYS A 65 -11.99 -17.58 5.64
C LYS A 65 -11.95 -17.47 4.12
N GLY A 66 -11.85 -16.23 3.58
CA GLY A 66 -12.07 -15.97 2.15
C GLY A 66 -10.83 -15.97 1.25
N GLY A 67 -9.65 -15.74 1.79
CA GLY A 67 -8.40 -15.63 1.02
C GLY A 67 -8.30 -14.34 0.18
N GLN A 68 -7.12 -14.11 -0.37
CA GLN A 68 -6.79 -13.00 -1.24
C GLN A 68 -7.50 -13.13 -2.59
N THR A 69 -8.02 -12.04 -3.10
CA THR A 69 -8.59 -11.96 -4.46
C THR A 69 -7.73 -11.12 -5.39
N TYR A 70 -7.13 -10.07 -4.84
CA TYR A 70 -6.23 -9.16 -5.55
C TYR A 70 -5.00 -8.88 -4.72
N TYR A 71 -3.91 -8.56 -5.38
CA TYR A 71 -2.74 -7.95 -4.75
C TYR A 71 -2.25 -6.77 -5.58
N GLU A 72 -1.46 -5.94 -4.96
CA GLU A 72 -0.67 -4.87 -5.57
C GLU A 72 0.73 -4.91 -4.97
N ILE A 73 1.75 -4.83 -5.81
CA ILE A 73 3.15 -4.71 -5.39
C ILE A 73 3.72 -3.44 -5.98
N GLN A 74 4.42 -2.69 -5.16
CA GLN A 74 5.17 -1.50 -5.56
C GLN A 74 6.61 -1.64 -5.11
N VAL A 75 7.54 -1.33 -6.02
CA VAL A 75 8.98 -1.33 -5.76
C VAL A 75 9.56 0.01 -6.17
N ALA A 76 10.38 0.59 -5.32
CA ALA A 76 10.98 1.88 -5.55
C ALA A 76 12.45 1.94 -5.13
N SER A 77 13.20 2.84 -5.70
CA SER A 77 14.59 3.13 -5.35
C SER A 77 14.73 3.91 -4.03
N ASP A 78 13.65 4.51 -3.56
CA ASP A 78 13.59 5.24 -2.29
C ASP A 78 12.27 4.97 -1.57
N SER A 79 12.32 4.83 -0.25
CA SER A 79 11.15 4.61 0.59
C SER A 79 10.13 5.75 0.53
N ILE A 80 10.58 6.99 0.33
CA ILE A 80 9.71 8.17 0.18
C ILE A 80 8.82 8.03 -1.05
N LEU A 81 9.31 7.46 -2.13
CA LEU A 81 8.52 7.23 -3.34
C LEU A 81 7.36 6.26 -3.09
N LEU A 82 7.54 5.25 -2.23
CA LEU A 82 6.45 4.37 -1.83
C LEU A 82 5.40 5.09 -0.99
N VAL A 83 5.83 5.96 -0.07
CA VAL A 83 4.91 6.78 0.75
C VAL A 83 4.07 7.72 -0.13
N GLN A 84 4.67 8.28 -1.17
CA GLN A 84 4.01 9.18 -2.12
C GLN A 84 3.21 8.47 -3.22
N ASP A 85 3.15 7.13 -3.19
CA ASP A 85 2.52 6.31 -4.25
C ASP A 85 3.13 6.52 -5.65
N LYS A 86 4.45 6.75 -5.69
CA LYS A 86 5.24 7.06 -6.90
C LYS A 86 6.34 6.03 -7.13
N ALA A 87 6.02 4.74 -7.03
CA ALA A 87 6.98 3.67 -7.28
C ALA A 87 7.61 3.81 -8.68
N ASP A 88 8.93 3.97 -8.74
CA ASP A 88 9.69 4.24 -9.95
C ASP A 88 10.28 3.00 -10.61
N LEU A 89 10.38 1.89 -9.88
CA LEU A 89 10.94 0.64 -10.38
C LEU A 89 9.86 -0.34 -10.85
N TRP A 90 8.80 -0.53 -10.08
CA TRP A 90 7.70 -1.42 -10.44
C TRP A 90 6.42 -1.09 -9.70
N ASN A 91 5.32 -1.13 -10.41
CA ASN A 91 3.98 -1.07 -9.85
C ASN A 91 3.09 -2.03 -10.65
N THR A 92 2.58 -3.06 -10.01
CA THR A 92 1.67 -4.02 -10.66
C THR A 92 0.27 -3.44 -10.89
N GLY A 93 -0.05 -2.34 -10.19
CA GLY A 93 -1.43 -1.97 -9.99
C GLY A 93 -2.20 -3.10 -9.29
N LYS A 94 -3.51 -2.95 -9.23
CA LYS A 94 -4.40 -3.94 -8.62
C LYS A 94 -4.55 -5.16 -9.54
N LEU A 95 -3.86 -6.24 -9.23
CA LEU A 95 -3.84 -7.47 -10.02
C LEU A 95 -4.73 -8.54 -9.37
N LYS A 96 -5.66 -9.12 -10.17
CA LYS A 96 -6.52 -10.21 -9.71
C LYS A 96 -5.72 -11.51 -9.64
N SER A 97 -5.38 -11.94 -8.44
CA SER A 97 -4.64 -13.18 -8.20
C SER A 97 -4.74 -13.61 -6.74
N LYS A 98 -4.74 -14.91 -6.51
CA LYS A 98 -4.67 -15.54 -5.18
C LYS A 98 -3.24 -15.90 -4.79
N THR A 99 -2.28 -15.70 -5.69
CA THR A 99 -0.87 -16.04 -5.46
C THR A 99 -0.27 -15.09 -4.42
N SER A 100 0.43 -15.63 -3.45
CA SER A 100 1.15 -14.89 -2.40
C SER A 100 2.55 -15.42 -2.15
N VAL A 101 3.01 -16.36 -2.98
CA VAL A 101 4.30 -17.02 -2.85
C VAL A 101 5.00 -17.01 -4.20
N MET A 102 6.29 -16.70 -4.22
CA MET A 102 7.15 -16.72 -5.40
C MET A 102 6.63 -15.86 -6.56
N VAL A 103 6.11 -14.68 -6.26
CA VAL A 103 5.67 -13.71 -7.27
C VAL A 103 6.91 -13.06 -7.90
N PRO A 104 7.18 -13.28 -9.20
CA PRO A 104 8.39 -12.77 -9.81
C PRO A 104 8.33 -11.26 -10.02
N TYR A 105 9.44 -10.58 -9.77
CA TYR A 105 9.65 -9.20 -10.14
C TYR A 105 9.62 -9.03 -11.66
N ARG A 106 8.86 -8.05 -12.15
CA ARG A 106 8.73 -7.73 -13.59
C ARG A 106 8.85 -6.24 -13.88
N GLY A 107 9.56 -5.52 -13.02
CA GLY A 107 9.78 -4.08 -13.17
C GLY A 107 11.03 -3.77 -14.01
N LYS A 108 11.52 -2.55 -13.82
CA LYS A 108 12.76 -2.11 -14.45
C LYS A 108 13.96 -2.96 -13.99
N THR A 109 14.94 -3.14 -14.85
CA THR A 109 16.15 -3.88 -14.51
C THR A 109 16.80 -3.35 -13.25
N LEU A 110 17.02 -4.22 -12.28
CA LEU A 110 17.74 -3.90 -11.07
C LEU A 110 19.26 -3.90 -11.33
N THR A 111 19.95 -2.91 -10.78
CA THR A 111 21.39 -2.79 -10.91
C THR A 111 22.09 -3.30 -9.64
N SER A 112 23.31 -3.80 -9.82
CA SER A 112 24.15 -4.25 -8.71
C SER A 112 24.35 -3.12 -7.69
N ARG A 113 24.36 -3.47 -6.40
CA ARG A 113 24.52 -2.54 -5.26
C ARG A 113 23.43 -1.48 -5.15
N SER A 114 22.30 -1.62 -5.81
CA SER A 114 21.15 -0.72 -5.60
C SER A 114 20.35 -1.16 -4.39
N LEU A 115 19.95 -0.18 -3.58
CA LEU A 115 18.99 -0.39 -2.52
C LEU A 115 17.58 -0.20 -3.09
N CYS A 116 16.70 -1.16 -2.84
CA CYS A 116 15.32 -1.09 -3.29
C CYS A 116 14.38 -1.32 -2.11
N TYR A 117 13.26 -0.63 -2.12
CA TYR A 117 12.19 -0.76 -1.15
C TYR A 117 10.96 -1.32 -1.82
N TRP A 118 10.18 -2.12 -1.12
CA TRP A 118 8.93 -2.60 -1.66
C TRP A 118 7.82 -2.65 -0.62
N ARG A 119 6.61 -2.54 -1.09
CA ARG A 119 5.40 -2.75 -0.30
C ARG A 119 4.40 -3.61 -1.05
N GLY A 120 3.54 -4.28 -0.31
CA GLY A 120 2.41 -5.02 -0.85
C GLY A 120 1.09 -4.52 -0.27
N GLY A 121 0.04 -4.64 -1.07
CA GLY A 121 -1.34 -4.45 -0.66
C GLY A 121 -2.18 -5.64 -1.11
N VAL A 122 -3.23 -5.99 -0.38
CA VAL A 122 -4.14 -7.08 -0.73
C VAL A 122 -5.58 -6.69 -0.53
N LEU A 123 -6.43 -7.25 -1.38
CA LEU A 123 -7.87 -7.20 -1.24
C LEU A 123 -8.42 -8.62 -1.25
N GLY A 124 -9.40 -8.89 -0.41
CA GLY A 124 -10.06 -10.18 -0.35
C GLY A 124 -11.53 -10.09 -0.66
N ALA A 125 -12.10 -11.22 -1.07
CA ALA A 125 -13.54 -11.36 -1.17
C ALA A 125 -14.13 -11.52 0.24
N GLN A 126 -14.96 -10.59 0.68
CA GLN A 126 -15.79 -10.79 1.84
C GLN A 126 -16.86 -11.80 1.44
N LYS A 127 -16.87 -13.00 2.04
CA LYS A 127 -18.06 -13.87 1.96
C LYS A 127 -19.20 -13.16 2.68
N ARG A 128 -20.23 -12.81 1.93
CA ARG A 128 -21.51 -12.42 2.50
C ARG A 128 -22.16 -13.64 3.16
#